data_6c8f0bbb89eb7ea98d49da479b45c1ee
#
_entry.id   6c8f0bbb89eb7ea98d49da479b45c1ee
#
_cell.length_a   1.000
_cell.length_b   1.000
_cell.length_c   1.000
_cell.angle_alpha   90.00
_cell.angle_beta   90.00
_cell.angle_gamma   90.00
#
_symmetry.space_group_name_H-M   'P 1'
#
loop_
_entity.id
_entity.type
_entity.pdbx_description
1 polymer ?
#
loop_
_entity_poly.entity_id
_entity_poly.type
_entity_poly.pdbx_seq_one_letter_code
_entity_poly.pdbx_strand_id
1 'polypeptide(L)'
;MKKILFSLVALMAVMTVQAQSICGTWRMMQPVVETSEDGSFSAMTATYTFNEDGNFNYALEITEASEPAPTMAIEVATIIEMNGTYTLEGDQLALTPNADTYKAEIINVSMNGKVTDNPMVKSQINGMINSPEFKSQFTKPETNTVKVGDSMLEMNDGEHTLNLARISTINN
;
A
#
# COMPACT_ATOMS: atom_id res chain seq x y z
N MET A 1 4.48 -43.03 -16.01
CA MET A 1 3.66 -41.87 -16.40
C MET A 1 2.59 -41.48 -15.37
N LYS A 2 1.85 -42.43 -14.75
CA LYS A 2 0.80 -42.08 -13.72
C LYS A 2 1.35 -41.37 -12.47
N LYS A 3 2.58 -41.69 -12.02
CA LYS A 3 3.18 -41.06 -10.83
C LYS A 3 3.58 -39.59 -11.02
N ILE A 4 3.97 -39.18 -12.22
CA ILE A 4 4.35 -37.78 -12.55
C ILE A 4 3.10 -36.90 -12.60
N LEU A 5 1.99 -37.43 -13.09
CA LEU A 5 0.71 -36.69 -13.13
C LEU A 5 0.18 -36.40 -11.73
N PHE A 6 0.34 -37.35 -10.80
CA PHE A 6 -0.10 -37.17 -9.40
C PHE A 6 0.76 -36.12 -8.66
N SER A 7 2.06 -36.05 -8.93
CA SER A 7 2.93 -35.03 -8.31
C SER A 7 2.66 -33.62 -8.85
N LEU A 8 2.30 -33.51 -10.14
CA LEU A 8 1.94 -32.23 -10.74
C LEU A 8 0.62 -31.68 -10.23
N VAL A 9 -0.38 -32.57 -10.04
CA VAL A 9 -1.69 -32.20 -9.46
C VAL A 9 -1.54 -31.83 -7.98
N ALA A 10 -0.69 -32.53 -7.22
CA ALA A 10 -0.41 -32.21 -5.83
C ALA A 10 0.31 -30.87 -5.68
N LEU A 11 1.23 -30.53 -6.62
CA LEU A 11 1.94 -29.25 -6.61
C LEU A 11 1.00 -28.10 -6.90
N MET A 12 0.07 -28.24 -7.88
CA MET A 12 -0.94 -27.23 -8.16
C MET A 12 -1.94 -27.04 -7.01
N ALA A 13 -2.29 -28.12 -6.30
CA ALA A 13 -3.19 -28.04 -5.14
C ALA A 13 -2.53 -27.31 -3.95
N VAL A 14 -1.21 -27.46 -3.76
CA VAL A 14 -0.47 -26.75 -2.70
C VAL A 14 -0.37 -25.26 -3.03
N MET A 15 -0.17 -24.88 -4.30
CA MET A 15 -0.13 -23.48 -4.70
C MET A 15 -1.48 -22.77 -4.51
N THR A 16 -2.60 -23.45 -4.80
CA THR A 16 -3.95 -22.89 -4.63
C THR A 16 -4.31 -22.69 -3.16
N VAL A 17 -3.86 -23.58 -2.26
CA VAL A 17 -4.13 -23.45 -0.81
C VAL A 17 -3.37 -22.27 -0.21
N GLN A 18 -2.14 -22.01 -0.64
CA GLN A 18 -1.38 -20.84 -0.16
C GLN A 18 -1.90 -19.52 -0.75
N ALA A 19 -2.26 -19.49 -2.03
CA ALA A 19 -2.87 -18.31 -2.65
C ALA A 19 -4.20 -17.93 -1.97
N GLN A 20 -5.02 -18.90 -1.57
CA GLN A 20 -6.26 -18.67 -0.82
C GLN A 20 -5.99 -18.07 0.58
N SER A 21 -4.87 -18.37 1.21
CA SER A 21 -4.58 -17.86 2.55
C SER A 21 -4.26 -16.37 2.60
N ILE A 22 -3.70 -15.80 1.51
CA ILE A 22 -3.41 -14.37 1.43
C ILE A 22 -4.65 -13.55 1.01
N CYS A 23 -5.65 -14.17 0.37
CA CYS A 23 -6.85 -13.48 -0.09
C CYS A 23 -7.59 -12.80 1.07
N GLY A 24 -8.06 -11.59 0.83
CA GLY A 24 -8.72 -10.74 1.82
C GLY A 24 -8.13 -9.35 1.92
N THR A 25 -8.64 -8.56 2.85
CA THR A 25 -8.19 -7.19 3.07
C THR A 25 -7.29 -7.12 4.30
N TRP A 26 -6.14 -6.49 4.12
CA TRP A 26 -5.07 -6.37 5.11
C TRP A 26 -4.68 -4.91 5.27
N ARG A 27 -4.66 -4.41 6.49
CA ARG A 27 -4.28 -3.03 6.81
C ARG A 27 -3.10 -3.02 7.76
N MET A 28 -2.18 -2.10 7.59
CA MET A 28 -1.07 -1.90 8.50
C MET A 28 -1.57 -1.69 9.93
N MET A 29 -0.97 -2.42 10.88
CA MET A 29 -1.34 -2.35 12.29
C MET A 29 -0.93 -1.03 12.93
N GLN A 30 0.15 -0.44 12.43
CA GLN A 30 0.66 0.85 12.87
C GLN A 30 1.15 1.63 11.63
N PRO A 31 0.97 2.95 11.60
CA PRO A 31 1.56 3.76 10.54
C PRO A 31 3.09 3.69 10.58
N VAL A 32 3.71 3.70 9.42
CA VAL A 32 5.15 4.03 9.33
C VAL A 32 5.26 5.53 9.51
N VAL A 33 6.12 5.93 10.44
CA VAL A 33 6.33 7.33 10.79
C VAL A 33 7.78 7.69 10.52
N GLU A 34 8.00 8.73 9.74
CA GLU A 34 9.31 9.29 9.45
C GLU A 34 9.36 10.75 9.90
N THR A 35 10.47 11.15 10.49
CA THR A 35 10.73 12.53 10.86
C THR A 35 12.08 12.93 10.29
N SER A 36 12.09 13.98 9.48
CA SER A 36 13.30 14.52 8.88
C SER A 36 14.04 15.45 9.84
N GLU A 37 15.32 15.74 9.57
CA GLU A 37 16.16 16.63 10.39
C GLU A 37 15.62 18.07 10.44
N ASP A 38 14.88 18.50 9.44
CA ASP A 38 14.22 19.82 9.37
C ASP A 38 12.89 19.88 10.15
N GLY A 39 12.53 18.78 10.85
CA GLY A 39 11.28 18.68 11.61
C GLY A 39 10.06 18.30 10.78
N SER A 40 10.21 18.06 9.48
CA SER A 40 9.12 17.53 8.66
C SER A 40 8.74 16.12 9.13
N PHE A 41 7.46 15.83 9.09
CA PHE A 41 6.87 14.59 9.58
C PHE A 41 6.06 13.94 8.45
N SER A 42 6.16 12.63 8.31
CA SER A 42 5.34 11.82 7.42
C SER A 42 4.80 10.60 8.16
N ALA A 43 3.53 10.31 8.01
CA ALA A 43 2.90 9.10 8.51
C ALA A 43 2.15 8.41 7.38
N MET A 44 2.41 7.11 7.18
CA MET A 44 1.85 6.32 6.09
C MET A 44 1.13 5.08 6.63
N THR A 45 -0.05 4.80 6.08
CA THR A 45 -0.81 3.58 6.38
C THR A 45 -1.30 2.95 5.10
N ALA A 46 -0.86 1.72 4.82
CA ALA A 46 -1.27 0.97 3.64
C ALA A 46 -2.37 -0.04 3.95
N THR A 47 -3.24 -0.23 2.96
CA THR A 47 -4.27 -1.28 2.91
C THR A 47 -4.14 -2.04 1.60
N TYR A 48 -4.04 -3.36 1.67
CA TYR A 48 -4.01 -4.26 0.52
C TYR A 48 -5.26 -5.14 0.52
N THR A 49 -5.85 -5.33 -0.63
CA THR A 49 -6.91 -6.33 -0.84
C THR A 49 -6.46 -7.30 -1.92
N PHE A 50 -6.17 -8.55 -1.54
CA PHE A 50 -5.81 -9.62 -2.46
C PHE A 50 -7.05 -10.43 -2.84
N ASN A 51 -7.30 -10.57 -4.14
CA ASN A 51 -8.44 -11.30 -4.69
C ASN A 51 -8.01 -12.68 -5.19
N GLU A 52 -8.94 -13.63 -5.23
CA GLU A 52 -8.69 -15.02 -5.67
C GLU A 52 -8.27 -15.12 -7.15
N ASP A 53 -8.57 -14.10 -7.96
CA ASP A 53 -8.23 -14.02 -9.38
C ASP A 53 -6.79 -13.54 -9.66
N GLY A 54 -5.97 -13.35 -8.62
CA GLY A 54 -4.59 -12.87 -8.74
C GLY A 54 -4.48 -11.35 -8.93
N ASN A 55 -5.57 -10.62 -8.75
CA ASN A 55 -5.54 -9.16 -8.71
C ASN A 55 -5.43 -8.65 -7.28
N PHE A 56 -4.81 -7.48 -7.10
CA PHE A 56 -4.84 -6.77 -5.83
C PHE A 56 -5.30 -5.32 -6.01
N ASN A 57 -5.85 -4.76 -4.94
CA ASN A 57 -6.09 -3.33 -4.78
C ASN A 57 -5.20 -2.82 -3.63
N TYR A 58 -4.70 -1.63 -3.80
CA TYR A 58 -3.83 -0.95 -2.86
C TYR A 58 -4.36 0.44 -2.56
N ALA A 59 -4.42 0.80 -1.29
CA ALA A 59 -4.72 2.15 -0.83
C ALA A 59 -3.67 2.57 0.19
N LEU A 60 -3.03 3.72 -0.04
CA LEU A 60 -2.04 4.31 0.85
C LEU A 60 -2.54 5.68 1.32
N GLU A 61 -2.77 5.80 2.61
CA GLU A 61 -3.06 7.06 3.28
C GLU A 61 -1.74 7.67 3.75
N ILE A 62 -1.46 8.91 3.35
CA ILE A 62 -0.25 9.65 3.73
C ILE A 62 -0.68 10.94 4.40
N THR A 63 -0.10 11.23 5.56
CA THR A 63 -0.18 12.54 6.20
C THR A 63 1.23 13.11 6.30
N GLU A 64 1.45 14.26 5.70
CA GLU A 64 2.72 14.99 5.75
C GLU A 64 2.50 16.32 6.47
N ALA A 65 3.41 16.65 7.39
CA ALA A 65 3.44 17.93 8.04
C ALA A 65 4.83 18.57 7.92
N SER A 66 4.88 19.86 7.64
CA SER A 66 6.11 20.62 7.50
C SER A 66 5.94 22.06 8.00
N GLU A 67 7.05 22.65 8.44
CA GLU A 67 7.12 24.05 8.86
C GLU A 67 8.08 24.82 7.93
N PRO A 68 7.65 25.18 6.71
CA PRO A 68 8.51 25.84 5.72
C PRO A 68 8.94 27.25 6.14
N ALA A 69 8.33 27.83 7.17
CA ALA A 69 8.69 29.09 7.79
C ALA A 69 8.29 29.11 9.28
N PRO A 70 8.95 29.91 10.15
CA PRO A 70 8.68 29.93 11.59
C PRO A 70 7.24 30.24 12.02
N THR A 71 6.42 30.75 11.10
CA THR A 71 5.01 31.12 11.36
C THR A 71 4.03 30.34 10.48
N MET A 72 4.52 29.33 9.74
CA MET A 72 3.71 28.59 8.80
C MET A 72 3.91 27.08 8.97
N ALA A 73 2.90 26.41 9.52
CA ALA A 73 2.81 24.97 9.53
C ALA A 73 1.81 24.52 8.47
N ILE A 74 2.20 23.55 7.65
CA ILE A 74 1.33 22.96 6.62
C ILE A 74 1.20 21.45 6.93
N GLU A 75 -0.02 20.96 6.90
CA GLU A 75 -0.31 19.53 6.97
C GLU A 75 -1.17 19.15 5.76
N VAL A 76 -0.80 18.07 5.10
CA VAL A 76 -1.49 17.54 3.92
C VAL A 76 -1.81 16.07 4.17
N ALA A 77 -3.07 15.73 4.06
CA ALA A 77 -3.52 14.33 4.03
C ALA A 77 -3.93 13.96 2.60
N THR A 78 -3.34 12.89 2.09
CA THR A 78 -3.60 12.36 0.75
C THR A 78 -3.95 10.89 0.80
N ILE A 79 -4.69 10.41 -0.19
CA ILE A 79 -4.88 9.00 -0.46
C ILE A 79 -4.38 8.67 -1.85
N ILE A 80 -3.64 7.57 -1.97
CA ILE A 80 -3.20 7.00 -3.24
C ILE A 80 -3.89 5.65 -3.39
N GLU A 81 -4.55 5.45 -4.51
CA GLU A 81 -5.20 4.19 -4.85
C GLU A 81 -4.65 3.67 -6.16
N MET A 82 -4.45 2.36 -6.25
CA MET A 82 -4.14 1.66 -7.48
C MET A 82 -4.51 0.18 -7.38
N ASN A 83 -4.53 -0.50 -8.51
CA ASN A 83 -4.62 -1.95 -8.58
C ASN A 83 -3.44 -2.54 -9.34
N GLY A 84 -3.36 -3.85 -9.34
CA GLY A 84 -2.34 -4.60 -10.05
C GLY A 84 -2.60 -6.09 -9.98
N THR A 85 -1.59 -6.87 -10.37
CA THR A 85 -1.61 -8.32 -10.26
C THR A 85 -0.56 -8.80 -9.28
N TYR A 86 -0.82 -9.95 -8.64
CA TYR A 86 0.15 -10.57 -7.76
C TYR A 86 0.33 -12.05 -8.09
N THR A 87 1.50 -12.57 -7.72
CA THR A 87 1.75 -14.02 -7.65
C THR A 87 2.36 -14.35 -6.29
N LEU A 88 1.99 -15.51 -5.77
CA LEU A 88 2.55 -16.05 -4.53
C LEU A 88 3.12 -17.43 -4.79
N GLU A 89 4.46 -17.57 -4.69
CA GLU A 89 5.19 -18.82 -4.85
C GLU A 89 5.94 -19.16 -3.56
N GLY A 90 5.40 -20.09 -2.79
CA GLY A 90 5.91 -20.38 -1.46
C GLY A 90 5.66 -19.18 -0.53
N ASP A 91 6.73 -18.55 -0.08
CA ASP A 91 6.73 -17.33 0.73
C ASP A 91 7.10 -16.06 -0.06
N GLN A 92 7.26 -16.16 -1.39
CA GLN A 92 7.62 -15.04 -2.24
C GLN A 92 6.36 -14.45 -2.89
N LEU A 93 6.00 -13.25 -2.48
CA LEU A 93 4.91 -12.45 -3.02
C LEU A 93 5.48 -11.43 -4.01
N ALA A 94 5.17 -11.58 -5.30
CA ALA A 94 5.50 -10.59 -6.30
C ALA A 94 4.28 -9.73 -6.62
N LEU A 95 4.42 -8.41 -6.54
CA LEU A 95 3.40 -7.42 -6.84
C LEU A 95 3.77 -6.69 -8.12
N THR A 96 2.82 -6.57 -9.04
CA THR A 96 2.96 -5.80 -10.28
C THR A 96 1.85 -4.74 -10.36
N PRO A 97 2.11 -3.51 -9.87
CA PRO A 97 1.15 -2.43 -9.93
C PRO A 97 0.82 -2.03 -11.38
N ASN A 98 -0.44 -1.70 -11.64
CA ASN A 98 -0.87 -1.13 -12.90
C ASN A 98 -0.82 0.39 -12.83
N ALA A 99 0.22 0.99 -13.42
CA ALA A 99 0.44 2.44 -13.40
C ALA A 99 -0.72 3.27 -14.01
N ASP A 100 -1.52 2.68 -14.89
CA ASP A 100 -2.66 3.37 -15.50
C ASP A 100 -3.84 3.54 -14.54
N THR A 101 -3.85 2.79 -13.44
CA THR A 101 -4.91 2.86 -12.41
C THR A 101 -4.54 3.75 -11.24
N TYR A 102 -3.33 4.30 -11.22
CA TYR A 102 -2.90 5.23 -10.18
C TYR A 102 -3.82 6.43 -10.07
N LYS A 103 -4.30 6.69 -8.86
CA LYS A 103 -5.06 7.87 -8.48
C LYS A 103 -4.49 8.41 -7.18
N ALA A 104 -4.26 9.72 -7.12
CA ALA A 104 -3.88 10.41 -5.91
C ALA A 104 -4.85 11.57 -5.67
N GLU A 105 -5.43 11.62 -4.48
CA GLU A 105 -6.41 12.64 -4.10
C GLU A 105 -6.02 13.29 -2.77
N ILE A 106 -6.23 14.59 -2.68
CA ILE A 106 -6.06 15.35 -1.43
C ILE A 106 -7.31 15.15 -0.58
N ILE A 107 -7.15 14.53 0.59
CA ILE A 107 -8.23 14.40 1.57
C ILE A 107 -8.42 15.73 2.31
N ASN A 108 -7.30 16.30 2.78
CA ASN A 108 -7.31 17.52 3.59
C ASN A 108 -6.01 18.30 3.43
N VAL A 109 -6.11 19.62 3.53
CA VAL A 109 -4.96 20.52 3.71
C VAL A 109 -5.27 21.44 4.87
N SER A 110 -4.35 21.54 5.82
CA SER A 110 -4.42 22.53 6.89
C SER A 110 -3.20 23.45 6.90
N MET A 111 -3.43 24.69 7.26
CA MET A 111 -2.38 25.70 7.47
C MET A 111 -2.54 26.25 8.88
N ASN A 112 -1.47 26.16 9.68
CA ASN A 112 -1.48 26.57 11.09
C ASN A 112 -2.64 25.95 11.87
N GLY A 113 -2.90 24.65 11.65
CA GLY A 113 -3.96 23.88 12.30
C GLY A 113 -5.40 24.20 11.85
N LYS A 114 -5.57 24.97 10.76
CA LYS A 114 -6.88 25.29 10.18
C LYS A 114 -7.00 24.74 8.78
N VAL A 115 -8.08 23.99 8.52
CA VAL A 115 -8.39 23.49 7.18
C VAL A 115 -8.49 24.66 6.22
N THR A 116 -7.86 24.51 5.04
CA THR A 116 -7.86 25.51 3.99
C THR A 116 -8.39 24.93 2.66
N ASP A 117 -9.23 25.70 2.02
CA ASP A 117 -9.73 25.40 0.67
C ASP A 117 -9.04 26.28 -0.39
N ASN A 118 -7.87 26.87 -0.08
CA ASN A 118 -7.15 27.72 -1.01
C ASN A 118 -6.85 26.97 -2.33
N PRO A 119 -7.42 27.39 -3.47
CA PRO A 119 -7.31 26.66 -4.73
C PRO A 119 -5.88 26.58 -5.25
N MET A 120 -5.07 27.61 -4.98
CA MET A 120 -3.67 27.67 -5.43
C MET A 120 -2.84 26.61 -4.69
N VAL A 121 -3.00 26.51 -3.37
CA VAL A 121 -2.30 25.50 -2.54
C VAL A 121 -2.70 24.09 -2.97
N LYS A 122 -4.01 23.84 -3.09
CA LYS A 122 -4.49 22.53 -3.57
C LYS A 122 -4.00 22.20 -4.98
N SER A 123 -3.96 23.16 -5.89
CA SER A 123 -3.45 22.95 -7.25
C SER A 123 -1.96 22.59 -7.27
N GLN A 124 -1.14 23.23 -6.46
CA GLN A 124 0.29 22.91 -6.35
C GLN A 124 0.51 21.50 -5.79
N ILE A 125 -0.17 21.15 -4.70
CA ILE A 125 -0.09 19.80 -4.10
C ILE A 125 -0.57 18.75 -5.11
N ASN A 126 -1.72 18.99 -5.76
CA ASN A 126 -2.25 18.08 -6.76
C ASN A 126 -1.29 17.88 -7.95
N GLY A 127 -0.61 18.95 -8.39
CA GLY A 127 0.44 18.84 -9.40
C GLY A 127 1.62 17.98 -8.96
N MET A 128 2.00 18.06 -7.70
CA MET A 128 3.11 17.30 -7.13
C MET A 128 2.76 15.80 -7.01
N ILE A 129 1.63 15.46 -6.36
CA ILE A 129 1.22 14.06 -6.13
C ILE A 129 0.84 13.33 -7.43
N ASN A 130 0.55 14.04 -8.50
CA ASN A 130 0.28 13.48 -9.82
C ASN A 130 1.45 13.63 -10.80
N SER A 131 2.62 14.08 -10.33
CA SER A 131 3.81 14.15 -11.18
C SER A 131 4.32 12.76 -11.54
N PRO A 132 4.97 12.59 -12.72
CA PRO A 132 5.57 11.30 -13.11
C PRO A 132 6.58 10.77 -12.09
N GLU A 133 7.37 11.66 -11.48
CA GLU A 133 8.38 11.34 -10.49
C GLU A 133 7.75 10.76 -9.22
N PHE A 134 6.70 11.40 -8.70
CA PHE A 134 5.99 10.94 -7.51
C PHE A 134 5.27 9.61 -7.78
N LYS A 135 4.51 9.53 -8.89
CA LYS A 135 3.83 8.31 -9.33
C LYS A 135 4.79 7.12 -9.46
N SER A 136 5.98 7.35 -10.00
CA SER A 136 6.98 6.28 -10.22
C SER A 136 7.47 5.60 -8.95
N GLN A 137 7.29 6.21 -7.77
CA GLN A 137 7.67 5.64 -6.48
C GLN A 137 6.76 4.47 -6.09
N PHE A 138 5.50 4.50 -6.52
CA PHE A 138 4.47 3.53 -6.13
C PHE A 138 4.14 2.50 -7.21
N THR A 139 4.61 2.71 -8.45
CA THR A 139 4.21 1.89 -9.62
C THR A 139 5.28 0.91 -10.08
N LYS A 140 6.33 0.71 -9.32
CA LYS A 140 7.38 -0.27 -9.62
C LYS A 140 6.94 -1.66 -9.15
N PRO A 141 7.22 -2.72 -9.93
CA PRO A 141 7.10 -4.09 -9.43
C PRO A 141 8.00 -4.30 -8.21
N GLU A 142 7.50 -5.06 -7.25
CA GLU A 142 8.22 -5.39 -6.02
C GLU A 142 8.04 -6.85 -5.65
N THR A 143 8.98 -7.40 -4.89
CA THR A 143 8.92 -8.75 -4.37
C THR A 143 9.15 -8.71 -2.86
N ASN A 144 8.25 -9.35 -2.12
CA ASN A 144 8.28 -9.42 -0.67
C ASN A 144 8.34 -10.87 -0.22
N THR A 145 9.09 -11.15 0.82
CA THR A 145 8.94 -12.41 1.57
C THR A 145 7.78 -12.25 2.53
N VAL A 146 6.84 -13.19 2.54
CA VAL A 146 5.63 -13.09 3.35
C VAL A 146 5.46 -14.24 4.32
N LYS A 147 4.84 -13.94 5.48
CA LYS A 147 4.30 -14.93 6.41
C LYS A 147 2.82 -14.67 6.59
N VAL A 148 2.00 -15.59 6.13
CA VAL A 148 0.54 -15.48 6.18
C VAL A 148 0.01 -16.28 7.35
N GLY A 149 -0.68 -15.60 8.28
CA GLY A 149 -1.45 -16.20 9.37
C GLY A 149 -2.95 -15.93 9.20
N ASP A 150 -3.77 -16.44 10.10
CA ASP A 150 -5.24 -16.26 10.03
C ASP A 150 -5.66 -14.80 10.14
N SER A 151 -5.00 -14.02 10.98
CA SER A 151 -5.33 -12.62 11.28
C SER A 151 -4.21 -11.63 11.02
N MET A 152 -3.03 -12.11 10.64
CA MET A 152 -1.84 -11.27 10.44
C MET A 152 -1.08 -11.70 9.18
N LEU A 153 -0.63 -10.72 8.42
CA LEU A 153 0.27 -10.85 7.28
C LEU A 153 1.53 -10.03 7.57
N GLU A 154 2.68 -10.68 7.57
CA GLU A 154 3.99 -10.02 7.59
C GLU A 154 4.52 -9.98 6.16
N MET A 155 4.91 -8.78 5.69
CA MET A 155 5.54 -8.57 4.37
C MET A 155 6.92 -7.94 4.60
N ASN A 156 7.96 -8.49 3.99
CA ASN A 156 9.33 -8.02 4.11
C ASN A 156 9.96 -7.86 2.72
N ASP A 157 10.41 -6.65 2.40
CA ASP A 157 11.07 -6.29 1.12
C ASP A 157 12.60 -6.46 1.16
N GLY A 158 13.15 -6.90 2.31
CA GLY A 158 14.57 -7.03 2.57
C GLY A 158 15.17 -5.87 3.38
N GLU A 159 14.53 -4.72 3.41
CA GLU A 159 14.94 -3.56 4.20
C GLU A 159 13.93 -3.26 5.34
N HIS A 160 12.65 -3.43 5.06
CA HIS A 160 11.55 -3.11 5.97
C HIS A 160 10.61 -4.28 6.15
N THR A 161 9.97 -4.34 7.30
CA THR A 161 8.92 -5.31 7.60
C THR A 161 7.62 -4.59 7.91
N LEU A 162 6.58 -4.89 7.14
CA LEU A 162 5.22 -4.41 7.36
C LEU A 162 4.41 -5.50 8.05
N ASN A 163 3.73 -5.14 9.15
CA ASN A 163 2.79 -6.00 9.85
C ASN A 163 1.37 -5.51 9.57
N LEU A 164 0.58 -6.36 8.95
CA LEU A 164 -0.79 -6.05 8.55
C LEU A 164 -1.75 -6.97 9.29
N ALA A 165 -2.86 -6.40 9.78
CA ALA A 165 -3.96 -7.14 10.34
C ALA A 165 -5.03 -7.40 9.27
N ARG A 166 -5.66 -8.57 9.31
CA ARG A 166 -6.81 -8.87 8.47
C ARG A 166 -8.01 -8.04 8.92
N ILE A 167 -8.58 -7.29 7.99
CA ILE A 167 -9.84 -6.59 8.23
C ILE A 167 -10.97 -7.56 7.90
N SER A 168 -11.74 -7.96 8.91
CA SER A 168 -12.99 -8.67 8.67
C SER A 168 -14.01 -7.69 8.09
N THR A 169 -14.47 -7.92 6.87
CA THR A 169 -15.67 -7.26 6.36
C THR A 169 -16.82 -7.65 7.28
N ILE A 170 -17.26 -6.72 8.12
CA ILE A 170 -18.53 -6.86 8.82
C ILE A 170 -19.59 -6.75 7.73
N ASN A 171 -20.11 -7.89 7.26
CA ASN A 171 -21.30 -7.91 6.42
C ASN A 171 -22.47 -7.42 7.29
N ASN A 172 -22.84 -6.15 7.13
CA ASN A 172 -24.09 -5.61 7.62
C ASN A 172 -25.25 -5.98 6.68
#